data_e88f4525d4d2bf8881fcc6ed8fc42df9
#
_entry.id   e88f4525d4d2bf8881fcc6ed8fc42df9
#
_cell.length_a   1.000
_cell.length_b   1.000
_cell.length_c   1.000
_cell.angle_alpha   90.00
_cell.angle_beta   90.00
_cell.angle_gamma   90.00
#
_symmetry.space_group_name_H-M   'P 1'
#
loop_
_entity.id
_entity.type
_entity.pdbx_description
1 polymer ?
#
loop_
_entity_poly.entity_id
_entity_poly.type
_entity_poly.pdbx_seq_one_letter_code
_entity_poly.pdbx_strand_id
1 'polypeptide(L)'
;PDLPSYNDMINRYDQKLYDHIASVGADYKKSFSDRSWNPEIKSGIYGEYRIREYTPREFIYRYDRLSGDERVDYINLPYTEMMNEKWLGYDKVYIEETTRKSNAYDGKNSIAAAYVEGVFPFGAFQVNLGVRAEWWNMSIKYDRAISASQILMTEYKYDKVSVLPSFNATYSFNDKNLIRLAYGRSVNRPEFREVSP
;
A
#
# COMPACT_ATOMS: atom_id res chain seq x y z
N PRO A 1 40.84 18.47 6.99
CA PRO A 1 39.40 18.24 7.03
C PRO A 1 39.08 17.09 6.08
N ASP A 2 38.48 16.05 6.63
CA ASP A 2 38.08 14.90 5.83
C ASP A 2 37.03 15.37 4.80
N LEU A 3 37.26 15.04 3.53
CA LEU A 3 36.30 15.34 2.48
C LEU A 3 34.98 14.61 2.82
N PRO A 4 33.82 15.24 2.60
CA PRO A 4 32.52 14.60 2.83
C PRO A 4 32.47 13.25 2.11
N SER A 5 31.93 12.25 2.82
CA SER A 5 31.79 10.93 2.26
C SER A 5 30.78 10.95 1.08
N TYR A 6 30.80 9.92 0.26
CA TYR A 6 29.86 9.74 -0.87
C TYR A 6 28.38 9.90 -0.48
N ASN A 7 28.06 9.78 0.79
CA ASN A 7 26.71 9.90 1.35
C ASN A 7 26.23 11.36 1.55
N ASP A 8 27.13 12.34 1.40
CA ASP A 8 26.81 13.76 1.63
C ASP A 8 26.41 14.50 0.33
N MET A 9 26.20 13.78 -0.76
CA MET A 9 25.79 14.33 -2.05
C MET A 9 24.30 14.69 -2.04
N ILE A 10 23.94 15.73 -2.78
CA ILE A 10 22.56 16.12 -3.00
C ILE A 10 21.91 15.09 -3.92
N ASN A 11 20.84 14.47 -3.44
CA ASN A 11 20.06 13.49 -4.20
C ASN A 11 18.71 14.07 -4.57
N ARG A 12 18.25 13.77 -5.78
CA ARG A 12 16.91 14.05 -6.23
C ARG A 12 16.21 12.74 -6.62
N TYR A 13 15.03 12.54 -6.06
CA TYR A 13 14.17 11.40 -6.35
C TYR A 13 12.93 11.86 -7.12
N ASP A 14 12.73 11.34 -8.32
CA ASP A 14 11.50 11.47 -9.09
C ASP A 14 10.76 10.13 -9.07
N GLN A 15 9.55 10.12 -8.52
CA GLN A 15 8.76 8.89 -8.37
C GLN A 15 7.50 8.98 -9.23
N LYS A 16 7.28 7.98 -10.08
CA LYS A 16 6.05 7.81 -10.83
C LYS A 16 5.31 6.59 -10.32
N LEU A 17 4.06 6.79 -9.95
CA LEU A 17 3.16 5.74 -9.51
C LEU A 17 1.88 5.81 -10.34
N TYR A 18 1.57 4.72 -11.03
CA TYR A 18 0.28 4.51 -11.66
C TYR A 18 -0.46 3.42 -10.90
N ASP A 19 -1.69 3.72 -10.50
CA ASP A 19 -2.52 2.82 -9.69
C ASP A 19 -3.94 2.81 -10.26
N HIS A 20 -4.34 1.67 -10.82
CA HIS A 20 -5.65 1.46 -11.40
C HIS A 20 -6.40 0.45 -10.57
N ILE A 21 -7.57 0.85 -10.06
CA ILE A 21 -8.44 0.01 -9.24
C ILE A 21 -9.81 -0.06 -9.91
N ALA A 22 -10.27 -1.28 -10.12
CA ALA A 22 -11.63 -1.56 -10.54
C ALA A 22 -12.30 -2.44 -9.48
N SER A 23 -13.48 -2.05 -9.02
CA SER A 23 -14.24 -2.82 -8.05
C SER A 23 -15.71 -2.92 -8.45
N VAL A 24 -16.33 -4.05 -8.08
CA VAL A 24 -17.74 -4.30 -8.29
C VAL A 24 -18.31 -5.02 -7.06
N GLY A 25 -19.51 -4.67 -6.68
CA GLY A 25 -20.23 -5.33 -5.59
C GLY A 25 -21.72 -5.37 -5.86
N ALA A 26 -22.36 -6.37 -5.30
CA ALA A 26 -23.83 -6.51 -5.32
C ALA A 26 -24.28 -7.05 -3.97
N ASP A 27 -25.33 -6.43 -3.43
CA ASP A 27 -25.90 -6.78 -2.13
C ASP A 27 -27.38 -7.06 -2.27
N TYR A 28 -27.83 -8.07 -1.55
CA TYR A 28 -29.23 -8.44 -1.43
C TYR A 28 -29.64 -8.43 0.02
N LYS A 29 -30.80 -7.84 0.29
CA LYS A 29 -31.40 -7.73 1.63
C LYS A 29 -32.83 -8.23 1.58
N LYS A 30 -33.19 -9.09 2.54
CA LYS A 30 -34.55 -9.56 2.73
C LYS A 30 -34.95 -9.43 4.19
N SER A 31 -36.00 -8.66 4.45
CA SER A 31 -36.65 -8.54 5.76
C SER A 31 -37.91 -9.41 5.78
N PHE A 32 -38.14 -10.13 6.88
CA PHE A 32 -39.26 -11.02 7.07
C PHE A 32 -40.27 -10.38 8.03
N SER A 33 -41.17 -9.56 7.51
CA SER A 33 -42.15 -8.81 8.29
C SER A 33 -43.33 -9.64 8.80
N ASP A 34 -43.48 -10.86 8.33
CA ASP A 34 -44.63 -11.73 8.68
C ASP A 34 -44.38 -12.50 10.00
N ARG A 35 -43.26 -12.29 10.66
CA ARG A 35 -42.89 -12.94 11.91
C ARG A 35 -42.87 -11.95 13.07
N SER A 36 -43.23 -12.38 14.25
CA SER A 36 -43.24 -11.54 15.44
C SER A 36 -41.89 -10.94 15.84
N TRP A 37 -40.79 -11.43 15.25
CA TRP A 37 -39.42 -11.01 15.57
C TRP A 37 -38.66 -10.42 14.36
N ASN A 38 -39.35 -10.22 13.22
CA ASN A 38 -38.86 -9.50 12.02
C ASN A 38 -37.37 -9.69 11.69
N PRO A 39 -36.88 -10.92 11.45
CA PRO A 39 -35.48 -11.12 11.10
C PRO A 39 -35.15 -10.54 9.74
N GLU A 40 -33.86 -10.18 9.57
CA GLU A 40 -33.34 -9.65 8.33
C GLU A 40 -32.14 -10.49 7.90
N ILE A 41 -32.06 -10.83 6.61
CA ILE A 41 -30.92 -11.51 6.03
C ILE A 41 -30.34 -10.61 4.94
N LYS A 42 -29.02 -10.43 5.01
CA LYS A 42 -28.22 -9.76 3.98
C LYS A 42 -27.22 -10.73 3.40
N SER A 43 -26.98 -10.64 2.12
CA SER A 43 -25.91 -11.37 1.44
C SER A 43 -25.33 -10.51 0.33
N GLY A 44 -24.08 -10.73 -0.01
CA GLY A 44 -23.47 -9.97 -1.08
C GLY A 44 -22.20 -10.61 -1.59
N ILE A 45 -21.78 -10.11 -2.72
CA ILE A 45 -20.52 -10.44 -3.39
C ILE A 45 -19.72 -9.19 -3.65
N TYR A 46 -18.41 -9.32 -3.66
CA TYR A 46 -17.48 -8.23 -3.93
C TYR A 46 -16.32 -8.76 -4.76
N GLY A 47 -15.90 -7.96 -5.73
CA GLY A 47 -14.71 -8.20 -6.51
C GLY A 47 -13.91 -6.91 -6.65
N GLU A 48 -12.57 -7.02 -6.55
CA GLU A 48 -11.62 -5.92 -6.77
C GLU A 48 -10.42 -6.43 -7.56
N TYR A 49 -9.99 -5.63 -8.51
CA TYR A 49 -8.76 -5.83 -9.25
C TYR A 49 -7.97 -4.55 -9.29
N ARG A 50 -6.69 -4.62 -8.89
CA ARG A 50 -5.77 -3.48 -8.80
C ARG A 50 -4.49 -3.80 -9.55
N ILE A 51 -4.06 -2.85 -10.37
CA ILE A 51 -2.76 -2.88 -11.06
C ILE A 51 -2.01 -1.65 -10.61
N ARG A 52 -0.75 -1.84 -10.20
CA ARG A 52 0.15 -0.77 -9.82
C ARG A 52 1.47 -0.90 -10.54
N GLU A 53 1.92 0.19 -11.13
CA GLU A 53 3.25 0.35 -11.69
C GLU A 53 3.99 1.43 -10.92
N TYR A 54 5.17 1.11 -10.41
CA TYR A 54 6.01 2.05 -9.67
C TYR A 54 7.38 2.12 -10.32
N THR A 55 7.77 3.33 -10.74
CA THR A 55 9.03 3.61 -11.42
C THR A 55 9.71 4.81 -10.77
N PRO A 56 10.64 4.59 -9.84
CA PRO A 56 11.48 5.64 -9.27
C PRO A 56 12.64 5.97 -10.21
N ARG A 57 13.06 7.22 -10.18
CA ARG A 57 14.34 7.67 -10.78
C ARG A 57 15.13 8.41 -9.71
N GLU A 58 16.42 8.14 -9.66
CA GLU A 58 17.36 8.73 -8.72
C GLU A 58 18.45 9.47 -9.48
N PHE A 59 18.69 10.70 -9.07
CA PHE A 59 19.71 11.56 -9.62
C PHE A 59 20.61 12.07 -8.51
N ILE A 60 21.92 12.04 -8.76
CA ILE A 60 22.92 12.55 -7.83
C ILE A 60 23.64 13.73 -8.48
N TYR A 61 23.86 14.78 -7.73
CA TYR A 61 24.68 15.90 -8.14
C TYR A 61 26.12 15.62 -7.75
N ARG A 62 26.96 15.38 -8.77
CA ARG A 62 28.38 15.10 -8.63
C ARG A 62 29.20 16.36 -8.69
N TYR A 63 30.13 16.52 -7.78
CA TYR A 63 31.09 17.64 -7.73
C TYR A 63 32.55 17.19 -7.71
N ASP A 64 32.81 15.96 -8.11
CA ASP A 64 34.13 15.34 -8.16
C ASP A 64 35.07 15.96 -9.21
N ARG A 65 34.51 16.73 -10.15
CA ARG A 65 35.27 17.47 -11.18
C ARG A 65 35.77 18.86 -10.71
N LEU A 66 35.29 19.34 -9.59
CA LEU A 66 35.79 20.57 -8.99
C LEU A 66 37.19 20.35 -8.43
N SER A 67 38.05 21.39 -8.53
CA SER A 67 39.35 21.42 -7.84
C SER A 67 39.18 21.33 -6.31
N GLY A 68 40.24 21.04 -5.59
CA GLY A 68 40.18 20.88 -4.13
C GLY A 68 39.60 22.12 -3.42
N ASP A 69 40.02 23.30 -3.82
CA ASP A 69 39.56 24.56 -3.23
C ASP A 69 38.12 24.89 -3.64
N GLU A 70 37.77 24.74 -4.92
CA GLU A 70 36.39 24.94 -5.42
C GLU A 70 35.40 23.98 -4.77
N ARG A 71 35.84 22.74 -4.48
CA ARG A 71 35.03 21.76 -3.79
C ARG A 71 34.68 22.18 -2.36
N VAL A 72 35.68 22.69 -1.63
CA VAL A 72 35.47 23.23 -0.29
C VAL A 72 34.53 24.42 -0.33
N ASP A 73 34.69 25.32 -1.27
CA ASP A 73 33.78 26.45 -1.46
C ASP A 73 32.35 25.99 -1.75
N TYR A 74 32.19 25.04 -2.66
CA TYR A 74 30.86 24.52 -3.08
C TYR A 74 30.11 23.87 -1.92
N ILE A 75 30.74 23.00 -1.14
CA ILE A 75 30.09 22.28 -0.02
C ILE A 75 29.69 23.20 1.14
N ASN A 76 30.34 24.37 1.27
CA ASN A 76 30.02 25.37 2.28
C ASN A 76 28.94 26.38 1.81
N LEU A 77 28.45 26.29 0.57
CA LEU A 77 27.40 27.16 0.07
C LEU A 77 26.04 26.84 0.73
N PRO A 78 25.20 27.86 0.91
CA PRO A 78 23.78 27.63 1.19
C PRO A 78 23.14 26.82 0.05
N TYR A 79 22.22 25.91 0.41
CA TYR A 79 21.53 25.05 -0.56
C TYR A 79 20.92 25.80 -1.75
N THR A 80 20.42 27.03 -1.52
CA THR A 80 19.84 27.91 -2.55
C THR A 80 20.86 28.39 -3.59
N GLU A 81 22.14 28.39 -3.26
CA GLU A 81 23.22 28.87 -4.13
C GLU A 81 23.95 27.72 -4.85
N MET A 82 23.80 26.48 -4.38
CA MET A 82 24.45 25.31 -4.96
C MET A 82 23.97 25.02 -6.40
N MET A 83 22.73 25.40 -6.75
CA MET A 83 22.13 25.17 -8.07
C MET A 83 22.30 26.37 -9.02
N ASN A 84 23.27 27.23 -8.76
CA ASN A 84 23.56 28.38 -9.62
C ASN A 84 24.34 27.95 -10.87
N GLU A 85 24.12 28.65 -12.00
CA GLU A 85 24.83 28.46 -13.28
C GLU A 85 26.36 28.53 -13.13
N LYS A 86 26.87 29.26 -12.16
CA LYS A 86 28.32 29.34 -11.85
C LYS A 86 28.89 27.95 -11.56
N TRP A 87 28.14 27.12 -10.86
CA TRP A 87 28.58 25.81 -10.37
C TRP A 87 28.16 24.63 -11.27
N LEU A 88 27.08 24.77 -12.01
CA LEU A 88 26.56 23.72 -12.87
C LEU A 88 27.28 23.70 -14.23
N GLY A 89 27.68 22.52 -14.66
CA GLY A 89 28.32 22.34 -15.98
C GLY A 89 29.07 21.01 -16.09
N TYR A 90 29.48 20.69 -17.33
CA TYR A 90 30.16 19.43 -17.62
C TYR A 90 31.46 19.28 -16.81
N ASP A 91 32.25 20.34 -16.72
CA ASP A 91 33.56 20.35 -16.01
C ASP A 91 33.44 20.80 -14.55
N LYS A 92 32.24 20.86 -14.01
CA LYS A 92 31.95 21.34 -12.67
C LYS A 92 31.03 20.34 -11.94
N VAL A 93 29.91 20.84 -11.42
CA VAL A 93 28.87 20.02 -10.83
C VAL A 93 27.95 19.52 -11.96
N TYR A 94 27.78 18.22 -12.06
CA TYR A 94 26.93 17.59 -13.07
C TYR A 94 25.95 16.60 -12.45
N ILE A 95 24.88 16.30 -13.17
CA ILE A 95 23.84 15.37 -12.75
C ILE A 95 24.16 13.99 -13.32
N GLU A 96 24.19 12.99 -12.44
CA GLU A 96 24.29 11.58 -12.82
C GLU A 96 23.03 10.84 -12.41
N GLU A 97 22.46 10.07 -13.32
CA GLU A 97 21.35 9.19 -13.01
C GLU A 97 21.86 7.87 -12.42
N THR A 98 21.47 7.60 -11.16
CA THR A 98 21.87 6.39 -10.42
C THR A 98 20.70 5.44 -10.19
N THR A 99 19.64 5.61 -10.97
CA THR A 99 18.43 4.78 -10.91
C THR A 99 18.76 3.29 -10.96
N ARG A 100 18.26 2.56 -9.96
CA ARG A 100 18.38 1.10 -9.93
C ARG A 100 17.07 0.49 -10.42
N LYS A 101 17.13 -0.36 -11.44
CA LYS A 101 15.96 -1.10 -11.94
C LYS A 101 15.29 -1.95 -10.86
N SER A 102 16.06 -2.42 -9.87
CA SER A 102 15.56 -3.17 -8.72
C SER A 102 14.59 -2.40 -7.84
N ASN A 103 14.56 -1.07 -7.92
CA ASN A 103 13.65 -0.24 -7.12
C ASN A 103 12.28 -0.06 -7.78
N ALA A 104 12.13 -0.46 -9.05
CA ALA A 104 10.86 -0.46 -9.76
C ALA A 104 10.11 -1.78 -9.54
N TYR A 105 8.78 -1.73 -9.54
CA TYR A 105 7.96 -2.93 -9.47
C TYR A 105 6.61 -2.79 -10.18
N ASP A 106 6.10 -3.92 -10.64
CA ASP A 106 4.74 -4.10 -11.14
C ASP A 106 3.96 -4.97 -10.17
N GLY A 107 2.87 -4.44 -9.64
CA GLY A 107 1.99 -5.10 -8.69
C GLY A 107 0.61 -5.39 -9.25
N LYS A 108 0.08 -6.57 -8.96
CA LYS A 108 -1.32 -6.95 -9.22
C LYS A 108 -1.94 -7.48 -7.94
N ASN A 109 -3.15 -7.04 -7.66
CA ASN A 109 -3.91 -7.49 -6.49
C ASN A 109 -5.34 -7.80 -6.90
N SER A 110 -5.86 -8.94 -6.46
CA SER A 110 -7.23 -9.39 -6.73
C SER A 110 -7.88 -9.81 -5.43
N ILE A 111 -9.09 -9.37 -5.21
CA ILE A 111 -9.93 -9.79 -4.09
C ILE A 111 -11.27 -10.24 -4.66
N ALA A 112 -11.71 -11.44 -4.26
CA ALA A 112 -13.08 -11.88 -4.46
C ALA A 112 -13.66 -12.28 -3.10
N ALA A 113 -14.87 -11.85 -2.81
CA ALA A 113 -15.50 -12.12 -1.53
C ALA A 113 -16.99 -12.36 -1.68
N ALA A 114 -17.51 -13.16 -0.76
CA ALA A 114 -18.95 -13.34 -0.55
C ALA A 114 -19.24 -13.31 0.94
N TYR A 115 -20.41 -12.82 1.31
CA TYR A 115 -20.84 -12.79 2.69
C TYR A 115 -22.32 -13.08 2.85
N VAL A 116 -22.69 -13.53 4.04
CA VAL A 116 -24.05 -13.59 4.53
C VAL A 116 -24.08 -13.09 5.97
N GLU A 117 -25.11 -12.33 6.29
CA GLU A 117 -25.37 -11.76 7.62
C GLU A 117 -26.83 -11.91 7.96
N GLY A 118 -27.12 -12.28 9.20
CA GLY A 118 -28.46 -12.31 9.75
C GLY A 118 -28.59 -11.36 10.94
N VAL A 119 -29.68 -10.59 10.97
CA VAL A 119 -30.07 -9.72 12.09
C VAL A 119 -31.33 -10.28 12.71
N PHE A 120 -31.28 -10.62 13.98
CA PHE A 120 -32.32 -11.34 14.72
C PHE A 120 -32.73 -10.54 15.95
N PRO A 121 -33.79 -9.72 15.87
CA PRO A 121 -34.33 -9.03 17.03
C PRO A 121 -35.27 -9.94 17.84
N PHE A 122 -35.02 -10.05 19.16
CA PHE A 122 -35.80 -10.86 20.10
C PHE A 122 -36.20 -9.98 21.31
N GLY A 123 -37.23 -9.16 21.14
CA GLY A 123 -37.63 -8.21 22.17
C GLY A 123 -36.51 -7.26 22.56
N ALA A 124 -36.02 -7.34 23.81
CA ALA A 124 -34.91 -6.52 24.30
C ALA A 124 -33.53 -6.95 23.75
N PHE A 125 -33.43 -8.13 23.13
CA PHE A 125 -32.20 -8.64 22.54
C PHE A 125 -32.18 -8.43 21.03
N GLN A 126 -31.01 -8.10 20.48
CA GLN A 126 -30.72 -8.16 19.07
C GLN A 126 -29.40 -8.92 18.87
N VAL A 127 -29.44 -9.93 18.00
CA VAL A 127 -28.26 -10.72 17.65
C VAL A 127 -27.98 -10.55 16.17
N ASN A 128 -26.74 -10.21 15.83
CA ASN A 128 -26.26 -10.16 14.45
C ASN A 128 -25.17 -11.24 14.30
N LEU A 129 -25.33 -12.07 13.29
CA LEU A 129 -24.40 -13.14 12.95
C LEU A 129 -24.00 -12.96 11.50
N GLY A 130 -22.71 -13.01 11.23
CA GLY A 130 -22.22 -12.87 9.87
C GLY A 130 -21.01 -13.78 9.61
N VAL A 131 -20.86 -14.15 8.37
CA VAL A 131 -19.64 -14.76 7.86
C VAL A 131 -19.32 -14.20 6.49
N ARG A 132 -18.05 -13.87 6.29
CA ARG A 132 -17.50 -13.44 5.02
C ARG A 132 -16.37 -14.38 4.63
N ALA A 133 -16.39 -14.89 3.42
CA ALA A 133 -15.30 -15.62 2.81
C ALA A 133 -14.63 -14.72 1.78
N GLU A 134 -13.30 -14.64 1.83
CA GLU A 134 -12.50 -13.84 0.90
C GLU A 134 -11.38 -14.68 0.31
N TRP A 135 -11.25 -14.62 -0.98
CA TRP A 135 -10.07 -15.03 -1.71
C TRP A 135 -9.25 -13.80 -2.07
N TRP A 136 -7.96 -13.83 -1.74
CA TRP A 136 -7.02 -12.77 -2.02
C TRP A 136 -5.80 -13.34 -2.76
N ASN A 137 -5.48 -12.71 -3.87
CA ASN A 137 -4.30 -13.02 -4.67
C ASN A 137 -3.50 -11.74 -4.93
N MET A 138 -2.20 -11.78 -4.67
CA MET A 138 -1.28 -10.67 -4.96
C MET A 138 -0.04 -11.19 -5.67
N SER A 139 0.41 -10.49 -6.70
CA SER A 139 1.64 -10.75 -7.42
C SER A 139 2.43 -9.46 -7.55
N ILE A 140 3.74 -9.53 -7.27
CA ILE A 140 4.68 -8.42 -7.46
C ILE A 140 5.83 -8.94 -8.30
N LYS A 141 6.14 -8.20 -9.37
CA LYS A 141 7.27 -8.45 -10.24
C LYS A 141 8.28 -7.31 -10.11
N TYR A 142 9.51 -7.65 -9.88
CA TYR A 142 10.61 -6.70 -9.81
C TYR A 142 11.93 -7.33 -10.25
N ASP A 143 12.88 -6.47 -10.58
CA ASP A 143 14.23 -6.89 -10.94
C ASP A 143 15.10 -6.99 -9.68
N ARG A 144 15.59 -8.18 -9.36
CA ARG A 144 16.52 -8.40 -8.26
C ARG A 144 17.96 -8.40 -8.78
N ALA A 145 18.78 -7.51 -8.27
CA ALA A 145 20.22 -7.56 -8.53
C ALA A 145 20.85 -8.72 -7.75
N ILE A 146 21.44 -9.69 -8.44
CA ILE A 146 22.20 -10.79 -7.84
C ILE A 146 23.67 -10.41 -7.72
N SER A 147 24.19 -9.68 -8.70
CA SER A 147 25.55 -9.11 -8.72
C SER A 147 25.54 -7.79 -9.49
N ALA A 148 26.69 -7.12 -9.54
CA ALA A 148 26.82 -5.86 -10.29
C ALA A 148 26.44 -5.97 -11.80
N SER A 149 26.50 -7.19 -12.37
CA SER A 149 26.20 -7.45 -13.79
C SER A 149 25.03 -8.38 -14.05
N GLN A 150 24.42 -8.94 -13.00
CA GLN A 150 23.33 -9.91 -13.13
C GLN A 150 22.06 -9.40 -12.44
N ILE A 151 21.02 -9.27 -13.24
CA ILE A 151 19.67 -8.93 -12.79
C ILE A 151 18.77 -10.12 -13.08
N LEU A 152 17.99 -10.55 -12.09
CA LEU A 152 16.99 -11.60 -12.22
C LEU A 152 15.61 -11.01 -11.98
N MET A 153 14.71 -11.18 -12.96
CA MET A 153 13.30 -10.88 -12.74
C MET A 153 12.74 -11.86 -11.71
N THR A 154 12.23 -11.32 -10.63
CA THR A 154 11.66 -12.08 -9.52
C THR A 154 10.16 -11.78 -9.43
N GLU A 155 9.37 -12.82 -9.18
CA GLU A 155 7.93 -12.68 -8.94
C GLU A 155 7.58 -13.26 -7.58
N TYR A 156 6.98 -12.43 -6.72
CA TYR A 156 6.36 -12.87 -5.48
C TYR A 156 4.87 -13.05 -5.69
N LYS A 157 4.33 -14.20 -5.23
CA LYS A 157 2.90 -14.51 -5.30
C LYS A 157 2.38 -14.87 -3.91
N TYR A 158 1.24 -14.29 -3.59
CA TYR A 158 0.44 -14.65 -2.42
C TYR A 158 -0.94 -15.08 -2.90
N ASP A 159 -1.41 -16.20 -2.36
CA ASP A 159 -2.76 -16.70 -2.59
C ASP A 159 -3.30 -17.19 -1.25
N LYS A 160 -4.44 -16.66 -0.83
CA LYS A 160 -5.01 -16.99 0.47
C LYS A 160 -6.52 -16.88 0.49
N VAL A 161 -7.16 -17.89 1.03
CA VAL A 161 -8.58 -17.85 1.41
C VAL A 161 -8.70 -17.54 2.90
N SER A 162 -9.59 -16.66 3.27
CA SER A 162 -9.87 -16.27 4.66
C SER A 162 -11.35 -16.36 4.96
N VAL A 163 -11.70 -16.97 6.08
CA VAL A 163 -13.06 -16.98 6.59
C VAL A 163 -13.14 -16.05 7.81
N LEU A 164 -14.04 -15.10 7.75
CA LEU A 164 -14.14 -13.97 8.67
C LEU A 164 -15.53 -13.99 9.34
N PRO A 165 -15.70 -14.72 10.44
CA PRO A 165 -16.93 -14.68 11.22
C PRO A 165 -17.07 -13.39 11.99
N SER A 166 -18.31 -12.95 12.17
CA SER A 166 -18.68 -11.81 13.00
C SER A 166 -19.90 -12.16 13.85
N PHE A 167 -19.90 -11.64 15.06
CA PHE A 167 -20.99 -11.79 16.02
C PHE A 167 -21.18 -10.46 16.76
N ASN A 168 -22.43 -10.06 16.94
CA ASN A 168 -22.76 -8.90 17.76
C ASN A 168 -24.08 -9.20 18.48
N ALA A 169 -24.08 -9.08 19.80
CA ALA A 169 -25.27 -9.18 20.64
C ALA A 169 -25.48 -7.88 21.40
N THR A 170 -26.68 -7.36 21.33
CA THR A 170 -27.09 -6.14 22.06
C THR A 170 -28.26 -6.51 22.96
N TYR A 171 -28.19 -6.10 24.21
CA TYR A 171 -29.30 -6.16 25.16
C TYR A 171 -29.65 -4.75 25.64
N SER A 172 -30.90 -4.34 25.42
CA SER A 172 -31.41 -3.04 25.83
C SER A 172 -32.22 -3.19 27.10
N PHE A 173 -31.71 -2.65 28.22
CA PHE A 173 -32.43 -2.67 29.51
C PHE A 173 -33.63 -1.71 29.47
N ASN A 174 -33.44 -0.58 28.78
CA ASN A 174 -34.44 0.46 28.55
C ASN A 174 -33.96 1.36 27.40
N ASP A 175 -34.72 2.39 27.05
CA ASP A 175 -34.42 3.30 25.93
C ASP A 175 -33.11 4.09 26.09
N LYS A 176 -32.53 4.12 27.30
CA LYS A 176 -31.31 4.91 27.60
C LYS A 176 -30.08 4.05 27.86
N ASN A 177 -30.26 2.77 28.21
CA ASN A 177 -29.17 1.90 28.64
C ASN A 177 -29.17 0.59 27.87
N LEU A 178 -28.01 0.24 27.33
CA LEU A 178 -27.79 -1.03 26.64
C LEU A 178 -26.38 -1.60 26.94
N ILE A 179 -26.25 -2.89 26.81
CA ILE A 179 -24.95 -3.61 26.77
C ILE A 179 -24.78 -4.24 25.41
N ARG A 180 -23.58 -4.15 24.87
CA ARG A 180 -23.20 -4.78 23.59
C ARG A 180 -21.97 -5.64 23.78
N LEU A 181 -22.04 -6.86 23.24
CA LEU A 181 -20.92 -7.78 23.09
C LEU A 181 -20.67 -7.97 21.58
N ALA A 182 -19.43 -7.79 21.15
CA ALA A 182 -19.05 -7.97 19.75
C ALA A 182 -17.80 -8.84 19.63
N TYR A 183 -17.79 -9.68 18.62
CA TYR A 183 -16.64 -10.46 18.18
C TYR A 183 -16.53 -10.36 16.66
N GLY A 184 -15.34 -10.18 16.15
CA GLY A 184 -15.08 -10.19 14.71
C GLY A 184 -13.65 -10.62 14.43
N ARG A 185 -13.49 -11.40 13.36
CA ARG A 185 -12.19 -11.72 12.78
C ARG A 185 -11.98 -10.86 11.54
N SER A 186 -10.85 -10.21 11.46
CA SER A 186 -10.41 -9.45 10.30
C SER A 186 -9.09 -9.97 9.76
N VAL A 187 -8.72 -9.55 8.56
CA VAL A 187 -7.44 -9.85 7.93
C VAL A 187 -6.76 -8.54 7.57
N ASN A 188 -5.50 -8.39 7.97
CA ASN A 188 -4.62 -7.36 7.44
C ASN A 188 -3.82 -7.95 6.29
N ARG A 189 -3.68 -7.19 5.19
CA ARG A 189 -2.93 -7.58 4.01
C ARG A 189 -1.78 -6.62 3.82
N PRO A 190 -0.58 -7.12 3.47
CA PRO A 190 0.54 -6.24 3.17
C PRO A 190 0.21 -5.41 1.91
N GLU A 191 0.65 -4.17 1.95
CA GLU A 191 0.67 -3.31 0.77
C GLU A 191 1.83 -3.69 -0.16
N PHE A 192 1.73 -3.34 -1.44
CA PHE A 192 2.80 -3.62 -2.42
C PHE A 192 4.16 -3.10 -1.96
N ARG A 193 4.18 -1.94 -1.31
CA ARG A 193 5.38 -1.30 -0.80
C ARG A 193 6.06 -2.08 0.33
N GLU A 194 5.31 -2.87 1.11
CA GLU A 194 5.86 -3.66 2.22
C GLU A 194 6.51 -4.97 1.76
N VAL A 195 6.21 -5.41 0.55
CA VAL A 195 6.71 -6.66 -0.05
C VAL A 195 7.61 -6.42 -1.27
N SER A 196 7.71 -5.16 -1.74
CA SER A 196 8.68 -4.77 -2.77
C SER A 196 10.08 -4.66 -2.15
N PRO A 197 11.14 -4.77 -2.97
CA PRO A 197 12.52 -4.67 -2.53
C PRO A 197 12.87 -3.29 -1.98
#